data_b46fb519fe5e856004949fc99e439e71
#
_entry.id   b46fb519fe5e856004949fc99e439e71
#
_cell.length_a   1.000
_cell.length_b   1.000
_cell.length_c   1.000
_cell.angle_alpha   90.00
_cell.angle_beta   90.00
_cell.angle_gamma   90.00
#
_symmetry.space_group_name_H-M   'P 1'
#
loop_
_entity.id
_entity.type
_entity.pdbx_description
1 polymer ?
#
loop_
_entity_poly.entity_id
_entity_poly.type
_entity_poly.pdbx_seq_one_letter_code
_entity_poly.pdbx_strand_id
1 'polypeptide(L)'
;MPELQRSPLAPPEFPDMPDVRGVRLATAEAKIRYHGRDDLLLVEFASGTTVAGVFTQSTTAAAPVCWSRSVTERGYARALLVNSGNANAFTGDQGMRHVEASAVAAADAIGCRPAELLIASTGVIGEPLPVERITSALHGLKSRLKTGSWQAAAQAISCLLYTSPSPRD
;
A
#
# COMPACT_ATOMS: atom_id res chain seq x y z
N MET A 1 -11.61 -1.67 25.81
CA MET A 1 -11.19 -2.84 25.03
C MET A 1 -10.20 -3.59 25.89
N PRO A 2 -10.24 -4.93 26.00
CA PRO A 2 -9.18 -5.64 26.70
C PRO A 2 -7.85 -5.34 26.00
N GLU A 3 -6.82 -5.01 26.77
CA GLU A 3 -5.46 -4.90 26.28
C GLU A 3 -5.08 -6.26 25.66
N LEU A 4 -4.85 -6.25 24.37
CA LEU A 4 -4.40 -7.45 23.66
C LEU A 4 -2.99 -7.77 24.13
N GLN A 5 -2.82 -8.94 24.70
CA GLN A 5 -1.54 -9.41 25.22
C GLN A 5 -0.57 -9.55 24.04
N ARG A 6 0.60 -8.90 24.12
CA ARG A 6 1.63 -8.99 23.09
C ARG A 6 2.11 -10.45 22.97
N SER A 7 2.25 -10.92 21.73
CA SER A 7 2.78 -12.26 21.47
C SER A 7 4.16 -12.45 22.14
N PRO A 8 4.42 -13.60 22.80
CA PRO A 8 5.75 -13.91 23.32
C PRO A 8 6.86 -13.93 22.26
N LEU A 9 6.48 -14.15 20.99
CA LEU A 9 7.38 -14.18 19.84
C LEU A 9 7.54 -12.80 19.17
N ALA A 10 6.77 -11.80 19.61
CA ALA A 10 6.91 -10.46 19.05
C ALA A 10 8.28 -9.86 19.45
N PRO A 11 9.03 -9.28 18.51
CA PRO A 11 10.29 -8.63 18.83
C PRO A 11 10.04 -7.50 19.84
N PRO A 12 10.97 -7.23 20.76
CA PRO A 12 10.79 -6.23 21.82
C PRO A 12 10.54 -4.84 21.26
N GLU A 13 11.19 -4.51 20.18
CA GLU A 13 11.16 -3.19 19.54
C GLU A 13 11.11 -3.34 18.01
N PHE A 14 10.64 -2.30 17.31
CA PHE A 14 10.81 -2.22 15.86
C PHE A 14 12.32 -2.06 15.57
N PRO A 15 12.88 -2.88 14.67
CA PRO A 15 14.31 -2.82 14.40
C PRO A 15 14.70 -1.45 13.82
N ASP A 16 15.90 -0.99 14.16
CA ASP A 16 16.49 0.17 13.50
C ASP A 16 16.78 -0.18 12.04
N MET A 17 16.04 0.45 11.14
CA MET A 17 16.12 0.18 9.70
C MET A 17 16.92 1.30 9.04
N PRO A 18 18.01 0.97 8.33
CA PRO A 18 18.78 1.99 7.63
C PRO A 18 17.98 2.60 6.48
N ASP A 19 18.32 3.85 6.16
CA ASP A 19 17.77 4.51 5.00
C ASP A 19 18.19 3.81 3.71
N VAL A 20 17.24 3.61 2.80
CA VAL A 20 17.52 3.12 1.46
C VAL A 20 17.62 4.30 0.50
N ARG A 21 18.80 4.50 -0.07
CA ARG A 21 19.02 5.60 -1.01
C ARG A 21 18.08 5.51 -2.20
N GLY A 22 17.37 6.59 -2.49
CA GLY A 22 16.42 6.65 -3.58
C GLY A 22 15.01 6.15 -3.23
N VAL A 23 14.73 5.89 -1.95
CA VAL A 23 13.40 5.53 -1.44
C VAL A 23 12.94 6.59 -0.45
N ARG A 24 11.75 7.12 -0.66
CA ARG A 24 11.06 8.03 0.27
C ARG A 24 9.67 7.50 0.58
N LEU A 25 9.24 7.66 1.81
CA LEU A 25 7.99 7.11 2.34
C LEU A 25 7.13 8.21 2.94
N ALA A 26 5.82 8.13 2.76
CA ALA A 26 4.85 8.94 3.47
C ALA A 26 3.58 8.13 3.75
N THR A 27 2.99 8.34 4.92
CA THR A 27 1.74 7.69 5.31
C THR A 27 0.65 8.70 5.57
N ALA A 28 -0.60 8.30 5.44
CA ALA A 28 -1.77 9.12 5.71
C ALA A 28 -2.93 8.30 6.28
N GLU A 29 -3.75 8.93 7.08
CA GLU A 29 -5.08 8.46 7.41
C GLU A 29 -6.04 8.84 6.28
N ALA A 30 -6.34 7.89 5.39
CA ALA A 30 -7.34 8.05 4.34
C ALA A 30 -8.74 7.66 4.81
N LYS A 31 -8.86 7.06 6.00
CA LYS A 31 -10.13 6.60 6.61
C LYS A 31 -10.86 5.59 5.73
N ILE A 32 -10.11 4.70 5.06
CA ILE A 32 -10.67 3.69 4.17
C ILE A 32 -11.64 2.80 4.95
N ARG A 33 -11.23 2.35 6.13
CA ARG A 33 -12.05 1.59 7.07
C ARG A 33 -11.83 2.00 8.53
N TYR A 34 -10.62 2.42 8.86
CA TYR A 34 -10.21 2.73 10.22
C TYR A 34 -10.19 4.23 10.48
N HIS A 35 -10.24 4.63 11.75
CA HIS A 35 -10.08 5.99 12.21
C HIS A 35 -8.96 6.05 13.25
N GLY A 36 -8.25 7.17 13.29
CA GLY A 36 -7.19 7.41 14.26
C GLY A 36 -5.89 6.64 13.96
N ARG A 37 -5.71 6.13 12.74
CA ARG A 37 -4.48 5.51 12.28
C ARG A 37 -4.28 5.72 10.79
N ASP A 38 -3.02 5.72 10.37
CA ASP A 38 -2.68 5.70 8.95
C ASP A 38 -3.10 4.36 8.32
N ASP A 39 -3.68 4.44 7.13
CA ASP A 39 -4.16 3.32 6.33
C ASP A 39 -3.80 3.45 4.84
N LEU A 40 -2.99 4.45 4.52
CA LEU A 40 -2.44 4.70 3.19
C LEU A 40 -0.93 4.94 3.28
N LEU A 41 -0.17 4.25 2.44
CA LEU A 41 1.28 4.40 2.28
C LEU A 41 1.60 4.76 0.84
N LEU A 42 2.36 5.82 0.64
CA LEU A 42 2.98 6.17 -0.64
C LEU A 42 4.48 6.01 -0.53
N VAL A 43 5.05 5.22 -1.43
CA VAL A 43 6.50 5.04 -1.58
C VAL A 43 6.91 5.65 -2.91
N GLU A 44 7.89 6.53 -2.89
CA GLU A 44 8.51 7.07 -4.09
C GLU A 44 9.89 6.43 -4.29
N PHE A 45 10.17 6.07 -5.52
CA PHE A 45 11.45 5.54 -5.95
C PHE A 45 12.20 6.55 -6.82
N ALA A 46 13.54 6.51 -6.75
CA ALA A 46 14.38 7.29 -7.66
C ALA A 46 14.09 6.90 -9.12
N SER A 47 14.31 7.84 -10.04
CA SER A 47 14.16 7.59 -11.47
C SER A 47 15.11 6.45 -11.92
N GLY A 48 14.61 5.55 -12.74
CA GLY A 48 15.35 4.38 -13.23
C GLY A 48 15.39 3.21 -12.25
N THR A 49 14.61 3.23 -11.16
CA THR A 49 14.50 2.07 -10.27
C THR A 49 13.88 0.89 -11.01
N THR A 50 14.61 -0.22 -11.02
CA THR A 50 14.13 -1.48 -11.59
C THR A 50 13.22 -2.21 -10.63
N VAL A 51 12.23 -2.92 -11.18
CA VAL A 51 11.28 -3.73 -10.42
C VAL A 51 11.17 -5.13 -11.02
N ALA A 52 11.07 -6.12 -10.14
CA ALA A 52 10.72 -7.49 -10.48
C ALA A 52 9.71 -8.01 -9.45
N GLY A 53 8.84 -8.92 -9.83
CA GLY A 53 7.83 -9.46 -8.95
C GLY A 53 7.30 -10.80 -9.40
N VAL A 54 6.76 -11.54 -8.44
CA VAL A 54 6.00 -12.77 -8.68
C VAL A 54 4.57 -12.55 -8.19
N PHE A 55 3.62 -13.09 -8.90
CA PHE A 55 2.20 -12.87 -8.65
C PHE A 55 1.45 -14.20 -8.61
N THR A 56 0.34 -14.22 -7.89
CA THR A 56 -0.54 -15.39 -7.87
C THR A 56 -1.01 -15.76 -9.28
N GLN A 57 -1.15 -17.06 -9.54
CA GLN A 57 -1.75 -17.60 -10.77
C GLN A 57 -3.26 -17.84 -10.62
N SER A 58 -3.86 -17.39 -9.50
CA SER A 58 -5.31 -17.52 -9.28
C SER A 58 -6.10 -16.84 -10.42
N THR A 59 -7.15 -17.50 -10.88
CA THR A 59 -8.11 -16.95 -11.83
C THR A 59 -8.94 -15.81 -11.24
N THR A 60 -8.93 -15.68 -9.90
CA THR A 60 -9.63 -14.64 -9.14
C THR A 60 -8.66 -13.64 -8.52
N ALA A 61 -7.55 -13.36 -9.21
CA ALA A 61 -6.60 -12.36 -8.76
C ALA A 61 -7.28 -11.00 -8.57
N ALA A 62 -6.98 -10.34 -7.46
CA ALA A 62 -7.54 -9.01 -7.15
C ALA A 62 -7.07 -7.94 -8.13
N ALA A 63 -7.87 -6.89 -8.32
CA ALA A 63 -7.57 -5.80 -9.24
C ALA A 63 -6.17 -5.17 -9.03
N PRO A 64 -5.69 -4.91 -7.79
CA PRO A 64 -4.33 -4.41 -7.56
C PRO A 64 -3.24 -5.38 -8.04
N VAL A 65 -3.48 -6.69 -7.95
CA VAL A 65 -2.54 -7.71 -8.43
C VAL A 65 -2.44 -7.68 -9.96
N CYS A 66 -3.59 -7.61 -10.65
CA CYS A 66 -3.61 -7.51 -12.12
C CYS A 66 -2.90 -6.26 -12.62
N TRP A 67 -3.17 -5.12 -11.97
CA TRP A 67 -2.52 -3.85 -12.28
C TRP A 67 -1.00 -3.93 -12.09
N SER A 68 -0.55 -4.32 -10.90
CA SER A 68 0.89 -4.33 -10.57
C SER A 68 1.67 -5.35 -11.39
N ARG A 69 1.05 -6.45 -11.81
CA ARG A 69 1.64 -7.39 -12.78
C ARG A 69 1.98 -6.66 -14.09
N SER A 70 1.03 -5.92 -14.66
CA SER A 70 1.25 -5.20 -15.92
C SER A 70 2.32 -4.11 -15.82
N VAL A 71 2.44 -3.46 -14.66
CA VAL A 71 3.53 -2.50 -14.39
C VAL A 71 4.87 -3.21 -14.31
N THR A 72 4.94 -4.34 -13.60
CA THR A 72 6.18 -5.12 -13.40
C THR A 72 6.74 -5.68 -14.72
N GLU A 73 5.87 -6.02 -15.69
CA GLU A 73 6.30 -6.44 -17.02
C GLU A 73 7.16 -5.39 -17.75
N ARG A 74 7.05 -4.12 -17.37
CA ARG A 74 7.87 -3.03 -17.92
C ARG A 74 9.28 -2.95 -17.32
N GLY A 75 9.52 -3.63 -16.20
CA GLY A 75 10.81 -3.75 -15.54
C GLY A 75 11.24 -2.54 -14.70
N TYR A 76 10.44 -1.48 -14.59
CA TYR A 76 10.76 -0.30 -13.77
C TYR A 76 9.50 0.33 -13.16
N ALA A 77 9.68 1.00 -12.01
CA ALA A 77 8.62 1.73 -11.32
C ALA A 77 9.14 3.02 -10.69
N ARG A 78 8.23 3.99 -10.50
CA ARG A 78 8.48 5.28 -9.87
C ARG A 78 7.84 5.41 -8.50
N ALA A 79 6.78 4.65 -8.25
CA ALA A 79 6.13 4.66 -6.95
C ALA A 79 5.36 3.38 -6.68
N LEU A 80 5.02 3.19 -5.40
CA LEU A 80 4.10 2.18 -4.91
C LEU A 80 3.08 2.84 -3.98
N LEU A 81 1.80 2.61 -4.24
CA LEU A 81 0.70 2.99 -3.36
C LEU A 81 0.15 1.73 -2.69
N VAL A 82 0.05 1.76 -1.37
CA VAL A 82 -0.53 0.67 -0.59
C VAL A 82 -1.67 1.21 0.27
N ASN A 83 -2.81 0.55 0.24
CA ASN A 83 -3.89 0.82 1.17
C ASN A 83 -4.20 -0.38 2.06
N SER A 84 -4.58 -0.12 3.31
CA SER A 84 -5.12 -1.11 4.23
C SER A 84 -6.60 -0.85 4.55
N GLY A 85 -7.33 -1.91 4.94
CA GLY A 85 -8.74 -1.85 5.27
C GLY A 85 -9.70 -2.33 4.19
N ASN A 86 -9.28 -2.34 2.91
CA ASN A 86 -10.04 -2.87 1.78
C ASN A 86 -9.07 -3.53 0.81
N ALA A 87 -9.34 -4.79 0.45
CA ALA A 87 -8.48 -5.58 -0.44
C ALA A 87 -8.71 -5.31 -1.93
N ASN A 88 -9.78 -4.60 -2.28
CA ASN A 88 -10.24 -4.42 -3.66
C ASN A 88 -10.23 -5.73 -4.46
N ALA A 89 -10.74 -6.77 -3.84
CA ALA A 89 -10.85 -8.12 -4.38
C ALA A 89 -12.32 -8.52 -4.52
N PHE A 90 -12.65 -9.31 -5.53
CA PHE A 90 -14.03 -9.69 -5.88
C PHE A 90 -14.95 -8.48 -6.15
N THR A 91 -14.41 -7.43 -6.73
CA THR A 91 -15.10 -6.18 -7.05
C THR A 91 -15.33 -5.98 -8.56
N GLY A 92 -14.96 -6.98 -9.37
CA GLY A 92 -15.17 -6.97 -10.82
C GLY A 92 -14.53 -5.76 -11.52
N ASP A 93 -15.16 -5.29 -12.58
CA ASP A 93 -14.68 -4.13 -13.37
C ASP A 93 -14.62 -2.84 -12.56
N GLN A 94 -15.45 -2.70 -11.55
CA GLN A 94 -15.41 -1.55 -10.66
C GLN A 94 -14.10 -1.49 -9.90
N GLY A 95 -13.59 -2.66 -9.44
CA GLY A 95 -12.29 -2.74 -8.77
C GLY A 95 -11.15 -2.27 -9.66
N MET A 96 -11.16 -2.60 -10.95
CA MET A 96 -10.15 -2.12 -11.91
C MET A 96 -10.24 -0.61 -12.10
N ARG A 97 -11.44 -0.04 -12.26
CA ARG A 97 -11.62 1.42 -12.34
C ARG A 97 -11.10 2.14 -11.09
N HIS A 98 -11.32 1.57 -9.91
CA HIS A 98 -10.81 2.15 -8.65
C HIS A 98 -9.28 2.08 -8.54
N VAL A 99 -8.66 1.00 -9.02
CA VAL A 99 -7.19 0.89 -9.12
C VAL A 99 -6.66 1.95 -10.07
N GLU A 100 -7.24 2.07 -11.27
CA GLU A 100 -6.82 3.06 -12.27
C GLU A 100 -6.93 4.50 -11.73
N ALA A 101 -8.06 4.85 -11.11
CA ALA A 101 -8.25 6.17 -10.51
C ALA A 101 -7.23 6.46 -9.40
N SER A 102 -6.92 5.45 -8.55
CA SER A 102 -5.90 5.57 -7.53
C SER A 102 -4.49 5.74 -8.13
N ALA A 103 -4.20 5.00 -9.21
CA ALA A 103 -2.94 5.08 -9.93
C ALA A 103 -2.73 6.45 -10.58
N VAL A 104 -3.75 6.98 -11.23
CA VAL A 104 -3.71 8.32 -11.84
C VAL A 104 -3.44 9.38 -10.78
N ALA A 105 -4.22 9.39 -9.70
CA ALA A 105 -4.05 10.39 -8.64
C ALA A 105 -2.68 10.33 -7.95
N ALA A 106 -2.16 9.12 -7.69
CA ALA A 106 -0.84 8.97 -7.10
C ALA A 106 0.29 9.31 -8.09
N ALA A 107 0.12 9.00 -9.36
CA ALA A 107 1.07 9.36 -10.42
C ALA A 107 1.16 10.87 -10.60
N ASP A 108 0.04 11.59 -10.57
CA ASP A 108 -0.01 13.05 -10.61
C ASP A 108 0.69 13.64 -9.39
N ALA A 109 0.45 13.10 -8.20
CA ALA A 109 1.11 13.54 -6.98
C ALA A 109 2.63 13.38 -7.05
N ILE A 110 3.15 12.30 -7.60
CA ILE A 110 4.59 12.02 -7.75
C ILE A 110 5.19 12.78 -8.94
N GLY A 111 4.45 12.96 -10.02
CA GLY A 111 4.93 13.48 -11.30
C GLY A 111 5.52 12.38 -12.18
N CYS A 112 4.82 11.25 -12.28
CA CYS A 112 5.17 10.11 -13.12
C CYS A 112 3.96 9.63 -13.94
N ARG A 113 4.12 8.60 -14.74
CA ARG A 113 3.00 8.01 -15.48
C ARG A 113 2.28 6.98 -14.61
N PRO A 114 0.95 6.82 -14.72
CA PRO A 114 0.21 5.76 -14.01
C PRO A 114 0.81 4.36 -14.24
N ALA A 115 1.32 4.10 -15.44
CA ALA A 115 1.97 2.85 -15.80
C ALA A 115 3.35 2.60 -15.13
N GLU A 116 3.82 3.52 -14.30
CA GLU A 116 5.03 3.41 -13.47
C GLU A 116 4.69 3.29 -11.98
N LEU A 117 3.41 3.12 -11.65
CA LEU A 117 2.92 3.07 -10.29
C LEU A 117 2.40 1.69 -9.94
N LEU A 118 3.03 1.06 -8.96
CA LEU A 118 2.57 -0.19 -8.38
C LEU A 118 1.46 0.07 -7.37
N ILE A 119 0.50 -0.83 -7.25
CA ILE A 119 -0.59 -0.76 -6.27
C ILE A 119 -0.68 -2.08 -5.50
N ALA A 120 -0.86 -1.98 -4.19
CA ALA A 120 -1.18 -3.09 -3.32
C ALA A 120 -2.32 -2.71 -2.38
N SER A 121 -3.19 -3.67 -2.09
CA SER A 121 -4.33 -3.48 -1.19
C SER A 121 -4.48 -4.67 -0.26
N THR A 122 -4.83 -4.39 0.99
CA THR A 122 -5.12 -5.44 1.97
C THR A 122 -6.35 -5.06 2.80
N GLY A 123 -7.15 -6.04 3.19
CA GLY A 123 -8.32 -5.82 4.04
C GLY A 123 -9.54 -6.61 3.62
N VAL A 124 -10.69 -6.00 3.75
CA VAL A 124 -11.99 -6.62 3.47
C VAL A 124 -12.15 -6.90 1.98
N ILE A 125 -12.69 -8.07 1.68
CA ILE A 125 -12.96 -8.60 0.34
C ILE A 125 -14.44 -8.37 0.00
N GLY A 126 -14.75 -8.07 -1.27
CA GLY A 126 -16.11 -7.96 -1.77
C GLY A 126 -16.79 -6.61 -1.53
N GLU A 127 -16.11 -5.66 -0.89
CA GLU A 127 -16.60 -4.30 -0.71
C GLU A 127 -15.96 -3.35 -1.74
N PRO A 128 -16.69 -2.39 -2.32
CA PRO A 128 -16.12 -1.36 -3.17
C PRO A 128 -15.06 -0.54 -2.43
N LEU A 129 -13.94 -0.26 -3.09
CA LEU A 129 -12.91 0.60 -2.54
C LEU A 129 -13.40 2.06 -2.53
N PRO A 130 -13.35 2.78 -1.38
CA PRO A 130 -13.72 4.20 -1.34
C PRO A 130 -12.61 5.07 -1.94
N VAL A 131 -12.48 5.05 -3.26
CA VAL A 131 -11.37 5.66 -4.01
C VAL A 131 -11.23 7.16 -3.78
N GLU A 132 -12.33 7.88 -3.54
CA GLU A 132 -12.34 9.31 -3.25
C GLU A 132 -11.57 9.64 -1.97
N ARG A 133 -11.58 8.74 -0.99
CA ARG A 133 -10.81 8.89 0.25
C ARG A 133 -9.31 8.78 -0.03
N ILE A 134 -8.91 7.86 -0.90
CA ILE A 134 -7.52 7.68 -1.33
C ILE A 134 -7.05 8.92 -2.09
N THR A 135 -7.80 9.34 -3.10
CA THR A 135 -7.43 10.48 -3.94
C THR A 135 -7.33 11.77 -3.13
N SER A 136 -8.26 11.99 -2.20
CA SER A 136 -8.22 13.14 -1.29
C SER A 136 -7.00 13.11 -0.35
N ALA A 137 -6.63 11.93 0.19
CA ALA A 137 -5.49 11.79 1.08
C ALA A 137 -4.14 11.98 0.38
N LEU A 138 -4.06 11.75 -0.94
CA LEU A 138 -2.85 11.96 -1.74
C LEU A 138 -2.48 13.44 -1.88
N HIS A 139 -3.46 14.36 -1.75
CA HIS A 139 -3.18 15.78 -1.72
C HIS A 139 -2.28 16.13 -0.52
N GLY A 140 -1.12 16.67 -0.76
CA GLY A 140 -0.15 17.00 0.28
C GLY A 140 0.69 15.83 0.80
N LEU A 141 0.41 14.57 0.41
CA LEU A 141 1.21 13.42 0.84
C LEU A 141 2.63 13.48 0.26
N LYS A 142 2.79 13.99 -0.97
CA LYS A 142 4.09 14.21 -1.60
C LYS A 142 5.03 15.09 -0.77
N SER A 143 4.54 16.16 -0.18
CA SER A 143 5.36 17.06 0.65
C SER A 143 5.86 16.44 1.95
N ARG A 144 5.25 15.33 2.37
CA ARG A 144 5.60 14.56 3.56
C ARG A 144 6.53 13.37 3.28
N LEU A 145 6.87 13.12 2.01
CA LEU A 145 7.81 12.07 1.62
C LEU A 145 9.18 12.31 2.22
N LYS A 146 9.66 11.36 3.02
CA LYS A 146 10.97 11.38 3.67
C LYS A 146 11.60 9.99 3.74
N THR A 147 12.89 9.91 3.99
CA THR A 147 13.58 8.65 4.27
C THR A 147 13.28 8.16 5.69
N GLY A 148 13.62 6.91 6.02
CA GLY A 148 13.61 6.38 7.39
C GLY A 148 12.25 6.18 8.05
N SER A 149 11.15 6.27 7.32
CA SER A 149 9.80 6.13 7.90
C SER A 149 9.28 4.69 7.88
N TRP A 150 10.14 3.70 8.06
CA TRP A 150 9.80 2.27 7.92
C TRP A 150 8.76 1.80 8.93
N GLN A 151 8.87 2.23 10.19
CA GLN A 151 7.90 1.85 11.22
C GLN A 151 6.50 2.38 10.89
N ALA A 152 6.38 3.65 10.51
CA ALA A 152 5.11 4.23 10.09
C ALA A 152 4.54 3.52 8.86
N ALA A 153 5.40 3.19 7.88
CA ALA A 153 5.00 2.43 6.70
C ALA A 153 4.46 1.04 7.07
N ALA A 154 5.16 0.30 7.92
CA ALA A 154 4.72 -1.01 8.40
C ALA A 154 3.37 -0.92 9.14
N GLN A 155 3.19 0.08 9.99
CA GLN A 155 1.93 0.32 10.71
C GLN A 155 0.78 0.66 9.76
N ALA A 156 1.01 1.48 8.74
CA ALA A 156 -0.02 1.89 7.79
C ALA A 156 -0.54 0.72 6.95
N ILE A 157 0.31 -0.24 6.58
CA ILE A 157 -0.08 -1.41 5.79
C ILE A 157 -0.57 -2.59 6.64
N SER A 158 -0.40 -2.55 7.96
CA SER A 158 -0.91 -3.57 8.86
C SER A 158 -2.44 -3.59 8.84
N CYS A 159 -3.03 -4.74 8.55
CA CYS A 159 -4.49 -4.89 8.50
C CYS A 159 -4.97 -5.96 9.47
N LEU A 160 -4.69 -7.23 9.19
CA LEU A 160 -5.19 -8.37 9.95
C LEU A 160 -4.19 -8.90 10.99
N LEU A 161 -2.90 -8.62 10.80
CA LEU A 161 -1.83 -9.12 11.67
C LEU A 161 -1.45 -8.13 12.78
N TYR A 162 -2.32 -7.19 13.07
CA TYR A 162 -2.02 -6.11 14.01
C TYR A 162 -1.87 -6.60 15.46
N THR A 163 -2.44 -7.72 15.81
CA THR A 163 -2.53 -8.21 17.19
C THR A 163 -2.59 -9.73 17.30
N SER A 164 -2.53 -10.44 16.19
CA SER A 164 -2.63 -11.89 16.16
C SER A 164 -1.28 -12.49 15.85
N PRO A 165 -0.79 -13.48 16.61
CA PRO A 165 0.30 -14.31 16.15
C PRO A 165 -0.10 -14.91 14.81
N SER A 166 0.85 -15.04 13.90
CA SER A 166 0.61 -15.76 12.65
C SER A 166 0.07 -17.17 12.97
N PRO A 167 -0.95 -17.68 12.25
CA PRO A 167 -1.38 -19.06 12.45
C PRO A 167 -0.30 -20.10 12.19
N ARG A 168 0.89 -19.67 11.78
CA ARG A 168 2.07 -20.52 11.54
C ARG A 168 3.14 -20.41 12.62
N ASP A 169 2.93 -19.52 13.58
CA ASP A 169 3.80 -19.34 14.77
C ASP A 169 3.15 -20.13 15.97
#